data_8fb9cc6a57c7ab04febdb3348d05b357
#
_entry.id   8fb9cc6a57c7ab04febdb3348d05b357
#
_cell.length_a   1.000
_cell.length_b   1.000
_cell.length_c   1.000
_cell.angle_alpha   90.00
_cell.angle_beta   90.00
_cell.angle_gamma   90.00
#
_symmetry.space_group_name_H-M   'P 1'
#
loop_
_entity.id
_entity.type
_entity.pdbx_description
1 polymer ?
#
loop_
_entity_poly.entity_id
_entity_poly.type
_entity_poly.pdbx_seq_one_letter_code
_entity_poly.pdbx_strand_id
1 'polypeptide(L)'
;MTLQWDHIDDAAVKTAKLLAADAVEQAGSGHPGSAISLAPAAYLLYNKVMNVDPADPRWIGRDRFILSAGHSSLTQYVQLYLTGFGLELDDVKKLRTAGSLTPGHPEYGHTKGVEITTGPLGTGIASAVGFAMNARRVHGLLDPNTPLGESVFDHNVYVIAGDGCFEEGVSAEASSLAGTQELGNLTVIWDDNHISIEDNTSIAFNEDVLARYEAYGCCLLYTSD
;
A
#
# COMPACT_ATOMS: atom_id res chain seq x y z
N MET A 1 -4.72 -2.72 21.65
CA MET A 1 -3.78 -1.58 21.81
C MET A 1 -4.52 -0.34 21.34
N THR A 2 -4.62 0.72 22.16
CA THR A 2 -5.27 1.97 21.69
C THR A 2 -4.21 2.76 20.93
N LEU A 3 -4.44 3.00 19.65
CA LEU A 3 -3.57 3.85 18.84
C LEU A 3 -3.60 5.27 19.42
N GLN A 4 -2.43 5.82 19.75
CA GLN A 4 -2.30 7.20 20.18
C GLN A 4 -1.89 8.06 18.99
N TRP A 5 -2.59 9.18 18.83
CA TRP A 5 -2.34 10.17 17.79
C TRP A 5 -2.14 11.53 18.45
N ASP A 6 -1.07 12.23 18.15
CA ASP A 6 -0.73 13.52 18.76
C ASP A 6 -0.36 14.58 17.71
N HIS A 7 0.08 15.76 18.20
CA HIS A 7 0.46 16.88 17.34
C HIS A 7 1.68 16.62 16.45
N ILE A 8 2.54 15.66 16.82
CA ILE A 8 3.69 15.27 16.01
C ILE A 8 3.20 14.46 14.80
N ASP A 9 2.23 13.57 15.02
CA ASP A 9 1.58 12.80 13.95
C ASP A 9 0.91 13.75 12.95
N ASP A 10 0.18 14.75 13.44
CA ASP A 10 -0.43 15.78 12.58
C ASP A 10 0.62 16.56 11.78
N ALA A 11 1.73 16.93 12.41
CA ALA A 11 2.83 17.63 11.75
C ALA A 11 3.49 16.75 10.68
N ALA A 12 3.72 15.48 10.99
CA ALA A 12 4.30 14.52 10.04
C ALA A 12 3.40 14.30 8.81
N VAL A 13 2.09 14.15 9.02
CA VAL A 13 1.12 14.02 7.91
C VAL A 13 1.08 15.29 7.06
N LYS A 14 1.07 16.47 7.67
CA LYS A 14 1.14 17.74 6.92
C LYS A 14 2.43 17.84 6.10
N THR A 15 3.56 17.46 6.70
CA THR A 15 4.84 17.41 6.01
C THR A 15 4.82 16.43 4.85
N ALA A 16 4.25 15.23 5.03
CA ALA A 16 4.11 14.26 3.97
C ALA A 16 3.32 14.79 2.77
N LYS A 17 2.20 15.49 3.02
CA LYS A 17 1.40 16.13 1.97
C LYS A 17 2.18 17.18 1.18
N LEU A 18 2.92 18.03 1.90
CA LEU A 18 3.73 19.09 1.27
C LEU A 18 4.88 18.49 0.46
N LEU A 19 5.61 17.51 1.01
CA LEU A 19 6.68 16.83 0.28
C LEU A 19 6.18 16.18 -1.01
N ALA A 20 4.99 15.59 -1.00
CA ALA A 20 4.40 15.00 -2.19
C ALA A 20 4.06 16.06 -3.25
N ALA A 21 3.48 17.20 -2.84
CA ALA A 21 3.16 18.30 -3.74
C ALA A 21 4.43 18.92 -4.35
N ASP A 22 5.41 19.24 -3.50
CA ASP A 22 6.67 19.87 -3.91
C ASP A 22 7.49 18.98 -4.85
N ALA A 23 7.54 17.66 -4.58
CA ALA A 23 8.28 16.72 -5.41
C ALA A 23 7.67 16.59 -6.81
N VAL A 24 6.34 16.60 -6.94
CA VAL A 24 5.66 16.59 -8.26
C VAL A 24 5.88 17.91 -9.00
N GLU A 25 5.75 19.03 -8.30
CA GLU A 25 6.02 20.35 -8.88
C GLU A 25 7.44 20.44 -9.41
N GLN A 26 8.43 20.01 -8.64
CA GLN A 26 9.83 20.00 -9.04
C GLN A 26 10.10 19.07 -10.23
N ALA A 27 9.46 17.91 -10.27
CA ALA A 27 9.59 16.95 -11.37
C ALA A 27 8.89 17.41 -12.65
N GLY A 28 7.96 18.36 -12.56
CA GLY A 28 7.13 18.84 -13.67
C GLY A 28 6.16 17.79 -14.22
N SER A 29 6.02 16.65 -13.54
CA SER A 29 5.11 15.56 -13.90
C SER A 29 4.91 14.61 -12.73
N GLY A 30 3.70 14.03 -12.61
CA GLY A 30 3.40 13.07 -11.55
C GLY A 30 1.94 13.10 -11.13
N HIS A 31 1.64 12.40 -10.04
CA HIS A 31 0.29 12.24 -9.51
C HIS A 31 0.27 12.68 -8.04
N PRO A 32 0.03 13.96 -7.72
CA PRO A 32 0.05 14.44 -6.35
C PRO A 32 -1.21 14.08 -5.56
N GLY A 33 -2.37 13.97 -6.24
CA GLY A 33 -3.69 13.83 -5.62
C GLY A 33 -3.75 12.73 -4.57
N SER A 34 -3.58 11.47 -4.98
CA SER A 34 -3.63 10.32 -4.08
C SER A 34 -2.52 10.36 -3.01
N ALA A 35 -1.33 10.88 -3.33
CA ALA A 35 -0.26 10.99 -2.34
C ALA A 35 -0.59 12.02 -1.24
N ILE A 36 -1.39 13.05 -1.56
CA ILE A 36 -1.87 14.05 -0.59
C ILE A 36 -3.06 13.50 0.20
N SER A 37 -4.05 12.91 -0.47
CA SER A 37 -5.27 12.40 0.18
C SER A 37 -4.97 11.22 1.10
N LEU A 38 -4.15 10.29 0.66
CA LEU A 38 -3.79 9.07 1.39
C LEU A 38 -2.63 9.24 2.38
N ALA A 39 -2.02 10.43 2.50
CA ALA A 39 -0.92 10.65 3.44
C ALA A 39 -1.27 10.23 4.88
N PRO A 40 -2.48 10.52 5.43
CA PRO A 40 -2.83 10.06 6.77
C PRO A 40 -2.87 8.54 6.89
N ALA A 41 -3.48 7.85 5.93
CA ALA A 41 -3.60 6.39 5.92
C ALA A 41 -2.22 5.72 5.79
N ALA A 42 -1.38 6.19 4.85
CA ALA A 42 -0.03 5.69 4.67
C ALA A 42 0.84 5.93 5.91
N TYR A 43 0.76 7.12 6.51
CA TYR A 43 1.46 7.43 7.75
C TYR A 43 1.01 6.51 8.90
N LEU A 44 -0.30 6.32 9.08
CA LEU A 44 -0.86 5.43 10.09
C LEU A 44 -0.30 4.01 9.93
N LEU A 45 -0.30 3.48 8.71
CA LEU A 45 0.24 2.15 8.43
C LEU A 45 1.70 2.05 8.84
N TYR A 46 2.57 2.90 8.31
CA TYR A 46 4.01 2.81 8.50
C TYR A 46 4.48 3.11 9.91
N ASN A 47 3.78 4.00 10.64
CA ASN A 47 4.25 4.48 11.93
C ASN A 47 3.50 3.94 13.15
N LYS A 48 2.29 3.36 12.95
CA LYS A 48 1.44 2.94 14.07
C LYS A 48 0.92 1.51 13.97
N VAL A 49 0.84 0.95 12.76
CA VAL A 49 0.17 -0.34 12.53
C VAL A 49 1.15 -1.43 12.12
N MET A 50 1.99 -1.16 11.12
CA MET A 50 2.88 -2.17 10.56
C MET A 50 4.04 -2.48 11.49
N ASN A 51 4.36 -3.76 11.59
CA ASN A 51 5.55 -4.23 12.27
C ASN A 51 6.70 -4.30 11.26
N VAL A 52 7.56 -3.29 11.26
CA VAL A 52 8.69 -3.15 10.33
C VAL A 52 9.94 -2.71 11.08
N ASP A 53 11.11 -3.08 10.57
CA ASP A 53 12.41 -2.60 11.03
C ASP A 53 13.15 -1.93 9.88
N PRO A 54 13.27 -0.59 9.86
CA PRO A 54 14.02 0.13 8.84
C PRO A 54 15.51 -0.24 8.80
N ALA A 55 16.08 -0.70 9.90
CA ALA A 55 17.47 -1.16 9.96
C ALA A 55 17.66 -2.53 9.30
N ASP A 56 16.63 -3.41 9.40
CA ASP A 56 16.58 -4.69 8.68
C ASP A 56 15.33 -4.80 7.79
N PRO A 57 15.28 -4.13 6.65
CA PRO A 57 14.13 -4.13 5.76
C PRO A 57 13.89 -5.47 5.06
N ARG A 58 14.72 -6.48 5.33
CA ARG A 58 14.53 -7.85 4.86
C ARG A 58 14.21 -8.83 5.98
N TRP A 59 13.99 -8.33 7.20
CA TRP A 59 13.54 -9.16 8.29
C TRP A 59 12.33 -10.01 7.89
N ILE A 60 12.37 -11.31 8.15
CA ILE A 60 11.37 -12.24 7.63
C ILE A 60 9.98 -12.00 8.23
N GLY A 61 9.91 -11.65 9.51
CA GLY A 61 8.66 -11.41 10.25
C GLY A 61 8.04 -10.01 10.03
N ARG A 62 8.66 -9.17 9.18
CA ARG A 62 8.08 -7.85 8.90
C ARG A 62 6.74 -7.94 8.19
N ASP A 63 5.85 -7.01 8.44
CA ASP A 63 4.67 -6.82 7.61
C ASP A 63 5.06 -6.34 6.19
N ARG A 64 4.18 -6.53 5.25
CA ARG A 64 4.39 -6.16 3.84
C ARG A 64 3.46 -5.04 3.43
N PHE A 65 4.02 -4.01 2.79
CA PHE A 65 3.23 -2.95 2.18
C PHE A 65 3.32 -3.01 0.66
N ILE A 66 2.18 -2.94 0.00
CA ILE A 66 2.08 -2.95 -1.45
C ILE A 66 1.26 -1.74 -1.90
N LEU A 67 1.86 -0.89 -2.72
CA LEU A 67 1.16 0.21 -3.36
C LEU A 67 0.63 -0.26 -4.71
N SER A 68 -0.63 -0.71 -4.77
CA SER A 68 -1.27 -1.15 -6.01
C SER A 68 -1.51 0.03 -6.97
N ALA A 69 -1.84 1.20 -6.43
CA ALA A 69 -1.88 2.46 -7.18
C ALA A 69 -0.45 3.00 -7.40
N GLY A 70 0.39 2.25 -8.13
CA GLY A 70 1.82 2.52 -8.27
C GLY A 70 2.16 3.90 -8.84
N HIS A 71 1.26 4.51 -9.63
CA HIS A 71 1.40 5.87 -10.13
C HIS A 71 1.49 6.92 -9.01
N SER A 72 0.91 6.63 -7.84
CA SER A 72 1.00 7.46 -6.63
C SER A 72 2.24 7.12 -5.78
N SER A 73 3.38 6.88 -6.41
CA SER A 73 4.61 6.38 -5.77
C SER A 73 5.06 7.17 -4.55
N LEU A 74 4.79 8.47 -4.50
CA LEU A 74 5.08 9.32 -3.35
C LEU A 74 4.29 8.93 -2.09
N THR A 75 3.12 8.30 -2.22
CA THR A 75 2.41 7.71 -1.09
C THR A 75 3.31 6.74 -0.31
N GLN A 76 4.16 6.01 -1.00
CA GLN A 76 5.13 5.10 -0.38
C GLN A 76 6.47 5.77 -0.09
N TYR A 77 7.06 6.49 -1.04
CA TYR A 77 8.41 7.05 -0.88
C TYR A 77 8.53 8.04 0.28
N VAL A 78 7.52 8.88 0.49
CA VAL A 78 7.52 9.81 1.62
C VAL A 78 7.49 9.05 2.94
N GLN A 79 6.75 7.95 3.04
CA GLN A 79 6.76 7.13 4.25
C GLN A 79 8.09 6.43 4.45
N LEU A 80 8.70 5.88 3.41
CA LEU A 80 10.04 5.28 3.49
C LEU A 80 11.11 6.29 3.94
N TYR A 81 10.99 7.55 3.52
CA TYR A 81 11.84 8.65 4.01
C TYR A 81 11.57 8.94 5.49
N LEU A 82 10.32 9.17 5.88
CA LEU A 82 9.96 9.55 7.25
C LEU A 82 10.25 8.45 8.28
N THR A 83 10.17 7.18 7.88
CA THR A 83 10.42 6.04 8.75
C THR A 83 11.85 5.53 8.73
N GLY A 84 12.75 6.16 7.96
CA GLY A 84 14.19 5.87 8.01
C GLY A 84 14.62 4.63 7.21
N PHE A 85 13.90 4.24 6.15
CA PHE A 85 14.30 3.15 5.25
C PHE A 85 15.50 3.47 4.35
N GLY A 86 16.13 4.62 4.54
CA GLY A 86 17.36 5.01 3.85
C GLY A 86 17.15 5.87 2.61
N LEU A 87 15.92 6.35 2.36
CA LEU A 87 15.70 7.48 1.47
C LEU A 87 16.04 8.78 2.21
N GLU A 88 16.70 9.68 1.50
CA GLU A 88 16.99 11.02 1.96
C GLU A 88 16.06 12.04 1.28
N LEU A 89 15.97 13.26 1.85
CA LEU A 89 15.16 14.33 1.27
C LEU A 89 15.54 14.62 -0.19
N ASP A 90 16.82 14.54 -0.51
CA ASP A 90 17.31 14.77 -1.87
C ASP A 90 16.90 13.66 -2.86
N ASP A 91 16.62 12.45 -2.37
CA ASP A 91 16.04 11.39 -3.22
C ASP A 91 14.59 11.70 -3.55
N VAL A 92 13.80 12.18 -2.57
CA VAL A 92 12.41 12.61 -2.79
C VAL A 92 12.34 13.76 -3.81
N LYS A 93 13.26 14.73 -3.71
CA LYS A 93 13.38 15.84 -4.68
C LYS A 93 13.73 15.40 -6.09
N LYS A 94 14.36 14.24 -6.26
CA LYS A 94 14.74 13.67 -7.56
C LYS A 94 13.69 12.73 -8.14
N LEU A 95 12.43 12.87 -7.72
CA LEU A 95 11.33 12.09 -8.26
C LEU A 95 11.38 12.03 -9.80
N ARG A 96 11.22 10.84 -10.38
CA ARG A 96 11.23 10.61 -11.83
C ARG A 96 12.50 11.03 -12.58
N THR A 97 13.57 11.34 -11.87
CA THR A 97 14.86 11.59 -12.50
C THR A 97 15.55 10.26 -12.83
N ALA A 98 16.13 10.16 -14.03
CA ALA A 98 16.85 8.94 -14.43
C ALA A 98 17.94 8.57 -13.43
N GLY A 99 17.92 7.32 -12.95
CA GLY A 99 18.87 6.81 -11.97
C GLY A 99 18.60 7.23 -10.51
N SER A 100 17.53 7.98 -10.23
CA SER A 100 17.13 8.29 -8.85
C SER A 100 16.55 7.07 -8.13
N LEU A 101 16.57 7.08 -6.79
CA LEU A 101 15.93 6.05 -5.95
C LEU A 101 14.41 6.19 -5.88
N THR A 102 13.82 7.19 -6.56
CA THR A 102 12.39 7.49 -6.56
C THR A 102 11.82 7.53 -7.98
N PRO A 103 11.81 6.39 -8.69
CA PRO A 103 11.19 6.30 -10.02
C PRO A 103 9.69 6.60 -9.96
N GLY A 104 9.07 6.83 -11.12
CA GLY A 104 7.64 7.22 -11.20
C GLY A 104 6.67 6.17 -10.67
N HIS A 105 7.09 4.92 -10.58
CA HIS A 105 6.37 3.80 -9.98
C HIS A 105 7.33 3.02 -9.07
N PRO A 106 6.86 2.39 -7.98
CA PRO A 106 7.72 1.59 -7.13
C PRO A 106 8.37 0.42 -7.88
N GLU A 107 9.66 0.22 -7.68
CA GLU A 107 10.41 -0.86 -8.31
C GLU A 107 11.10 -1.72 -7.25
N TYR A 108 10.78 -3.02 -7.25
CA TYR A 108 11.42 -3.98 -6.36
C TYR A 108 12.92 -4.11 -6.64
N GLY A 109 13.70 -4.09 -5.57
CA GLY A 109 15.16 -4.18 -5.65
C GLY A 109 15.86 -2.87 -6.02
N HIS A 110 15.11 -1.83 -6.42
CA HIS A 110 15.64 -0.51 -6.72
C HIS A 110 15.55 0.43 -5.50
N THR A 111 14.36 0.57 -4.94
CA THR A 111 14.15 1.36 -3.72
C THR A 111 14.04 0.42 -2.51
N LYS A 112 14.84 0.67 -1.48
CA LYS A 112 14.82 -0.10 -0.24
C LYS A 112 13.46 0.02 0.44
N GLY A 113 12.87 -1.10 0.86
CA GLY A 113 11.54 -1.13 1.48
C GLY A 113 10.38 -1.29 0.49
N VAL A 114 10.63 -1.32 -0.82
CA VAL A 114 9.63 -1.67 -1.83
C VAL A 114 9.58 -3.18 -2.00
N GLU A 115 8.40 -3.77 -1.78
CA GLU A 115 8.19 -5.23 -1.79
C GLU A 115 7.92 -5.79 -3.19
N ILE A 116 7.37 -4.99 -4.08
CA ILE A 116 7.01 -5.40 -5.45
C ILE A 116 7.02 -4.21 -6.40
N THR A 117 7.36 -4.47 -7.66
CA THR A 117 7.19 -3.49 -8.74
C THR A 117 5.72 -3.41 -9.11
N THR A 118 5.17 -2.18 -9.10
CA THR A 118 3.79 -1.90 -9.52
C THR A 118 3.77 -0.79 -10.59
N GLY A 119 2.63 -0.61 -11.20
CA GLY A 119 2.41 0.32 -12.31
C GLY A 119 1.18 -0.13 -13.10
N PRO A 120 1.14 -1.38 -13.64
CA PRO A 120 -0.09 -1.94 -14.16
C PRO A 120 -1.12 -2.09 -13.03
N LEU A 121 -2.28 -1.44 -13.20
CA LEU A 121 -3.34 -1.41 -12.19
C LEU A 121 -3.84 -2.84 -11.87
N GLY A 122 -4.28 -3.05 -10.64
CA GLY A 122 -4.79 -4.34 -10.16
C GLY A 122 -3.72 -5.37 -9.80
N THR A 123 -2.52 -5.31 -10.40
CA THR A 123 -1.46 -6.30 -10.15
C THR A 123 -0.95 -6.27 -8.72
N GLY A 124 -0.98 -5.12 -8.07
CA GLY A 124 -0.60 -4.97 -6.66
C GLY A 124 -1.54 -5.75 -5.73
N ILE A 125 -2.87 -5.62 -5.92
CA ILE A 125 -3.87 -6.40 -5.18
C ILE A 125 -3.65 -7.90 -5.42
N ALA A 126 -3.51 -8.31 -6.67
CA ALA A 126 -3.33 -9.73 -7.01
C ALA A 126 -2.06 -10.32 -6.40
N SER A 127 -0.96 -9.57 -6.43
CA SER A 127 0.30 -9.99 -5.81
C SER A 127 0.19 -10.06 -4.28
N ALA A 128 -0.52 -9.12 -3.65
CA ALA A 128 -0.74 -9.12 -2.21
C ALA A 128 -1.48 -10.37 -1.73
N VAL A 129 -2.44 -10.86 -2.50
CA VAL A 129 -3.09 -12.16 -2.26
C VAL A 129 -2.06 -13.28 -2.23
N GLY A 130 -1.15 -13.32 -3.20
CA GLY A 130 -0.04 -14.28 -3.24
C GLY A 130 0.89 -14.17 -2.02
N PHE A 131 1.23 -12.94 -1.58
CA PHE A 131 2.02 -12.73 -0.36
C PHE A 131 1.31 -13.24 0.89
N ALA A 132 0.02 -12.94 1.05
CA ALA A 132 -0.77 -13.39 2.19
C ALA A 132 -0.92 -14.93 2.23
N MET A 133 -1.16 -15.56 1.08
CA MET A 133 -1.18 -17.02 0.95
C MET A 133 0.18 -17.62 1.30
N ASN A 134 1.28 -17.01 0.84
CA ASN A 134 2.62 -17.52 1.11
C ASN A 134 2.98 -17.44 2.61
N ALA A 135 2.59 -16.38 3.32
CA ALA A 135 2.79 -16.29 4.77
C ALA A 135 2.17 -17.50 5.47
N ARG A 136 0.90 -17.78 5.23
CA ARG A 136 0.19 -18.93 5.80
C ARG A 136 0.81 -20.28 5.38
N ARG A 137 1.23 -20.40 4.12
CA ARG A 137 1.89 -21.61 3.63
C ARG A 137 3.21 -21.85 4.35
N VAL A 138 4.03 -20.81 4.53
CA VAL A 138 5.34 -20.92 5.16
C VAL A 138 5.19 -21.24 6.64
N HIS A 139 4.25 -20.59 7.35
CA HIS A 139 3.89 -20.96 8.72
C HIS A 139 3.53 -22.45 8.81
N GLY A 140 2.58 -22.92 7.99
CA GLY A 140 2.15 -24.33 8.03
C GLY A 140 3.23 -25.35 7.68
N LEU A 141 4.28 -24.95 6.93
CA LEU A 141 5.38 -25.84 6.58
C LEU A 141 6.54 -25.83 7.59
N LEU A 142 6.86 -24.66 8.14
CA LEU A 142 8.08 -24.49 8.94
C LEU A 142 7.81 -24.35 10.43
N ASP A 143 6.60 -23.94 10.82
CA ASP A 143 6.24 -23.69 12.21
C ASP A 143 4.78 -24.10 12.55
N PRO A 144 4.35 -25.31 12.15
CA PRO A 144 2.94 -25.72 12.19
C PRO A 144 2.33 -25.85 13.59
N ASN A 145 3.17 -25.87 14.63
CA ASN A 145 2.72 -26.06 16.02
C ASN A 145 2.56 -24.75 16.78
N THR A 146 3.03 -23.64 16.24
CA THR A 146 2.89 -22.32 16.85
C THR A 146 1.49 -21.76 16.54
N PRO A 147 0.77 -21.21 17.52
CA PRO A 147 -0.54 -20.58 17.28
C PRO A 147 -0.43 -19.44 16.29
N LEU A 148 -1.50 -19.21 15.52
CA LEU A 148 -1.59 -18.07 14.60
C LEU A 148 -1.41 -16.75 15.37
N GLY A 149 -0.58 -15.88 14.83
CA GLY A 149 -0.20 -14.58 15.41
C GLY A 149 1.03 -14.63 16.32
N GLU A 150 1.60 -15.80 16.58
CA GLU A 150 2.78 -15.98 17.44
C GLU A 150 4.03 -16.42 16.66
N SER A 151 3.86 -16.86 15.40
CA SER A 151 4.98 -17.28 14.56
C SER A 151 5.63 -16.09 13.87
N VAL A 152 6.96 -16.17 13.68
CA VAL A 152 7.72 -15.20 12.88
C VAL A 152 7.25 -15.17 11.41
N PHE A 153 6.52 -16.17 10.95
CA PHE A 153 5.96 -16.26 9.61
C PHE A 153 4.57 -15.62 9.49
N ASP A 154 3.95 -15.24 10.61
CA ASP A 154 2.62 -14.64 10.65
C ASP A 154 2.68 -13.11 10.45
N HIS A 155 3.05 -12.69 9.26
CA HIS A 155 3.04 -11.28 8.90
C HIS A 155 1.76 -10.89 8.16
N ASN A 156 1.39 -9.62 8.30
CA ASN A 156 0.28 -9.03 7.59
C ASN A 156 0.73 -8.42 6.27
N VAL A 157 -0.21 -8.32 5.35
CA VAL A 157 -0.04 -7.65 4.05
C VAL A 157 -1.04 -6.51 3.95
N TYR A 158 -0.53 -5.31 3.74
CA TYR A 158 -1.31 -4.09 3.61
C TYR A 158 -1.19 -3.55 2.19
N VAL A 159 -2.32 -3.19 1.60
CA VAL A 159 -2.40 -2.68 0.23
C VAL A 159 -3.09 -1.33 0.23
N ILE A 160 -2.58 -0.38 -0.55
CA ILE A 160 -3.32 0.82 -0.94
C ILE A 160 -3.61 0.73 -2.44
N ALA A 161 -4.86 0.91 -2.82
CA ALA A 161 -5.36 0.82 -4.18
C ALA A 161 -6.39 1.92 -4.46
N GLY A 162 -6.38 2.48 -5.66
CA GLY A 162 -7.41 3.40 -6.12
C GLY A 162 -8.43 2.70 -7.03
N ASP A 163 -9.44 3.43 -7.48
CA ASP A 163 -10.56 2.94 -8.29
C ASP A 163 -10.10 2.09 -9.48
N GLY A 164 -9.17 2.58 -10.28
CA GLY A 164 -8.67 1.84 -11.43
C GLY A 164 -8.05 0.47 -11.11
N CYS A 165 -7.59 0.25 -9.88
CA CYS A 165 -7.14 -1.08 -9.48
C CYS A 165 -8.31 -2.06 -9.31
N PHE A 166 -9.48 -1.58 -8.90
CA PHE A 166 -10.67 -2.40 -8.70
C PHE A 166 -11.46 -2.64 -10.00
N GLU A 167 -11.22 -1.82 -11.02
CA GLU A 167 -11.77 -2.00 -12.36
C GLU A 167 -11.11 -3.17 -13.12
N GLU A 168 -9.88 -3.53 -12.75
CA GLU A 168 -9.13 -4.59 -13.42
C GLU A 168 -9.64 -6.00 -13.06
N GLY A 169 -9.87 -6.84 -14.05
CA GLY A 169 -10.37 -8.22 -13.86
C GLY A 169 -9.49 -9.07 -12.95
N VAL A 170 -8.18 -8.90 -13.01
CA VAL A 170 -7.23 -9.64 -12.15
C VAL A 170 -7.44 -9.34 -10.66
N SER A 171 -7.86 -8.13 -10.31
CA SER A 171 -8.20 -7.78 -8.91
C SER A 171 -9.42 -8.55 -8.42
N ALA A 172 -10.45 -8.66 -9.27
CA ALA A 172 -11.66 -9.41 -8.95
C ALA A 172 -11.37 -10.90 -8.75
N GLU A 173 -10.63 -11.52 -9.65
CA GLU A 173 -10.25 -12.95 -9.57
C GLU A 173 -9.41 -13.22 -8.31
N ALA A 174 -8.38 -12.40 -8.06
CA ALA A 174 -7.51 -12.57 -6.90
C ALA A 174 -8.26 -12.35 -5.59
N SER A 175 -9.13 -11.34 -5.50
CA SER A 175 -9.91 -11.05 -4.30
C SER A 175 -10.94 -12.13 -4.00
N SER A 176 -11.56 -12.71 -5.02
CA SER A 176 -12.42 -13.90 -4.87
C SER A 176 -11.65 -15.08 -4.29
N LEU A 177 -10.41 -15.30 -4.75
CA LEU A 177 -9.53 -16.33 -4.18
C LEU A 177 -9.17 -16.02 -2.73
N ALA A 178 -8.89 -14.74 -2.41
CA ALA A 178 -8.58 -14.32 -1.04
C ALA A 178 -9.73 -14.60 -0.08
N GLY A 179 -10.97 -14.31 -0.49
CA GLY A 179 -12.17 -14.64 0.27
C GLY A 179 -12.33 -16.15 0.44
N THR A 180 -12.18 -16.93 -0.65
CA THR A 180 -12.25 -18.40 -0.61
C THR A 180 -11.22 -19.01 0.35
N GLN A 181 -10.04 -18.41 0.43
CA GLN A 181 -8.96 -18.85 1.32
C GLN A 181 -9.02 -18.21 2.71
N GLU A 182 -9.99 -17.35 2.98
CA GLU A 182 -10.17 -16.67 4.27
C GLU A 182 -8.88 -15.98 4.74
N LEU A 183 -8.24 -15.17 3.87
CA LEU A 183 -6.94 -14.56 4.13
C LEU A 183 -7.06 -13.37 5.10
N GLY A 184 -7.26 -13.64 6.38
CA GLY A 184 -7.40 -12.63 7.43
C GLY A 184 -6.15 -11.78 7.69
N ASN A 185 -5.00 -12.16 7.13
CA ASN A 185 -3.75 -11.40 7.16
C ASN A 185 -3.58 -10.44 5.97
N LEU A 186 -4.61 -10.23 5.15
CA LEU A 186 -4.63 -9.28 4.04
C LEU A 186 -5.61 -8.14 4.33
N THR A 187 -5.11 -6.91 4.28
CA THR A 187 -5.92 -5.69 4.39
C THR A 187 -5.74 -4.82 3.16
N VAL A 188 -6.83 -4.48 2.49
CA VAL A 188 -6.82 -3.58 1.33
C VAL A 188 -7.54 -2.29 1.70
N ILE A 189 -6.85 -1.17 1.50
CA ILE A 189 -7.39 0.18 1.65
C ILE A 189 -7.72 0.69 0.26
N TRP A 190 -8.97 1.01 0.03
CA TRP A 190 -9.47 1.55 -1.21
C TRP A 190 -9.62 3.07 -1.12
N ASP A 191 -8.97 3.80 -2.02
CA ASP A 191 -9.16 5.23 -2.26
C ASP A 191 -10.33 5.40 -3.23
N ASP A 192 -11.54 5.43 -2.67
CA ASP A 192 -12.82 5.57 -3.38
C ASP A 192 -13.07 7.05 -3.67
N ASN A 193 -12.44 7.58 -4.68
CA ASN A 193 -12.53 8.99 -5.05
C ASN A 193 -13.29 9.24 -6.36
N HIS A 194 -13.82 8.18 -6.98
CA HIS A 194 -14.57 8.20 -8.22
C HIS A 194 -13.84 8.79 -9.42
N ILE A 195 -12.49 8.77 -9.41
CA ILE A 195 -11.67 9.27 -10.50
C ILE A 195 -10.72 8.17 -10.97
N SER A 196 -10.69 7.92 -12.28
CA SER A 196 -9.70 7.07 -12.93
C SER A 196 -9.06 7.85 -14.07
N ILE A 197 -7.73 8.04 -13.98
CA ILE A 197 -6.91 8.83 -14.91
C ILE A 197 -7.31 10.32 -14.90
N GLU A 198 -8.22 10.76 -15.76
CA GLU A 198 -8.56 12.19 -15.96
C GLU A 198 -10.05 12.48 -15.73
N ASP A 199 -10.89 11.45 -15.55
CA ASP A 199 -12.34 11.64 -15.52
C ASP A 199 -13.02 10.69 -14.51
N ASN A 200 -14.33 10.86 -14.37
CA ASN A 200 -15.17 10.09 -13.48
C ASN A 200 -15.21 8.61 -13.88
N THR A 201 -15.11 7.72 -12.90
CA THR A 201 -15.16 6.26 -13.11
C THR A 201 -16.43 5.80 -13.81
N SER A 202 -17.54 6.51 -13.67
CA SER A 202 -18.83 6.16 -14.30
C SER A 202 -18.81 6.06 -15.83
N ILE A 203 -17.77 6.56 -16.49
CA ILE A 203 -17.59 6.42 -17.94
C ILE A 203 -17.23 4.98 -18.30
N ALA A 204 -16.43 4.30 -17.47
CA ALA A 204 -15.88 2.98 -17.73
C ALA A 204 -16.42 1.90 -16.78
N PHE A 205 -16.86 2.28 -15.59
CA PHE A 205 -17.11 1.33 -14.51
C PHE A 205 -18.20 1.85 -13.55
N ASN A 206 -19.33 1.13 -13.44
CA ASN A 206 -20.46 1.47 -12.57
C ASN A 206 -20.83 0.33 -11.61
N GLU A 207 -19.90 -0.53 -11.31
CA GLU A 207 -20.11 -1.66 -10.42
C GLU A 207 -20.13 -1.21 -8.95
N ASP A 208 -20.96 -1.83 -8.14
CA ASP A 208 -20.88 -1.72 -6.68
C ASP A 208 -19.76 -2.61 -6.16
N VAL A 209 -18.58 -2.01 -6.02
CA VAL A 209 -17.37 -2.71 -5.57
C VAL A 209 -17.52 -3.25 -4.16
N LEU A 210 -18.19 -2.50 -3.27
CA LEU A 210 -18.37 -2.94 -1.88
C LEU A 210 -19.26 -4.18 -1.81
N ALA A 211 -20.38 -4.19 -2.53
CA ALA A 211 -21.23 -5.37 -2.61
C ALA A 211 -20.51 -6.58 -3.21
N ARG A 212 -19.63 -6.36 -4.20
CA ARG A 212 -18.79 -7.42 -4.76
C ARG A 212 -17.83 -8.00 -3.72
N TYR A 213 -17.14 -7.16 -2.96
CA TYR A 213 -16.20 -7.62 -1.92
C TYR A 213 -16.92 -8.27 -0.73
N GLU A 214 -18.12 -7.80 -0.37
CA GLU A 214 -18.96 -8.47 0.60
C GLU A 214 -19.35 -9.88 0.11
N ALA A 215 -19.70 -10.03 -1.17
CA ALA A 215 -20.00 -11.34 -1.76
C ALA A 215 -18.79 -12.29 -1.79
N TYR A 216 -17.56 -11.78 -1.80
CA TYR A 216 -16.36 -12.60 -1.61
C TYR A 216 -16.15 -13.04 -0.15
N GLY A 217 -16.91 -12.51 0.80
CA GLY A 217 -16.75 -12.79 2.23
C GLY A 217 -15.76 -11.88 2.94
N CYS A 218 -15.38 -10.75 2.33
CA CYS A 218 -14.52 -9.77 2.97
C CYS A 218 -15.26 -9.02 4.07
N CYS A 219 -14.57 -8.76 5.18
CA CYS A 219 -15.03 -7.82 6.20
C CYS A 219 -14.77 -6.40 5.69
N LEU A 220 -15.83 -5.60 5.59
CA LEU A 220 -15.75 -4.22 5.12
C LEU A 220 -15.77 -3.25 6.29
N LEU A 221 -14.89 -2.26 6.24
CA LEU A 221 -14.86 -1.11 7.14
C LEU A 221 -15.02 0.15 6.30
N TYR A 222 -15.95 1.00 6.69
CA TYR A 222 -16.23 2.26 6.02
C TYR A 222 -15.67 3.41 6.84
N THR A 223 -15.14 4.42 6.17
CA THR A 223 -14.95 5.73 6.79
C THR A 223 -16.28 6.47 6.71
N SER A 224 -16.73 7.05 7.82
CA SER A 224 -17.87 7.99 7.78
C SER A 224 -17.44 9.27 7.09
N ASP A 225 -18.31 9.80 6.24
CA ASP A 225 -18.18 11.14 5.66
C ASP A 225 -18.10 12.23 6.74
#